data_dde40f03563cabc960b88b5c502c0d85
#
_entry.id   dde40f03563cabc960b88b5c502c0d85
#
_cell.length_a   1.000
_cell.length_b   1.000
_cell.length_c   1.000
_cell.angle_alpha   90.00
_cell.angle_beta   90.00
_cell.angle_gamma   90.00
#
_symmetry.space_group_name_H-M   'P 1'
#
loop_
_entity.id
_entity.type
_entity.pdbx_description
1 polymer ?
#
loop_
_entity_poly.entity_id
_entity_poly.type
_entity_poly.pdbx_seq_one_letter_code
_entity_poly.pdbx_strand_id
1 'polypeptide(L)'
;MAKWERRDITVRTNATGHELTSPVFVARGRKDRPLAYIQANVHGGELQGNAAILALFETLEREPLRGTVVLVPRVNPVSANQQVGDYVAGVYDFLTGNNFNRGYLYLTGPSRSASAACYVDVDSFATAHQSSPVGEIRDDFRESLKAALDAIERETLT
;
A
#
# COMPACT_ATOMS: atom_id res chain seq x y z
N MET A 1 9.78 -21.98 -8.95
CA MET A 1 8.98 -20.98 -9.62
C MET A 1 7.94 -20.47 -8.65
N ALA A 2 7.73 -19.16 -8.57
CA ALA A 2 6.68 -18.59 -7.73
C ALA A 2 5.30 -18.95 -8.32
N LYS A 3 4.36 -19.33 -7.45
CA LYS A 3 2.97 -19.54 -7.86
C LYS A 3 2.21 -18.24 -7.62
N TRP A 4 1.70 -17.65 -8.70
CA TRP A 4 0.92 -16.43 -8.65
C TRP A 4 -0.55 -16.71 -8.36
N GLU A 5 -1.11 -15.94 -7.43
CA GLU A 5 -2.54 -15.80 -7.19
C GLU A 5 -2.94 -14.38 -7.57
N ARG A 6 -3.99 -14.22 -8.40
CA ARG A 6 -4.56 -12.92 -8.75
C ARG A 6 -5.89 -12.75 -8.03
N ARG A 7 -6.08 -11.54 -7.49
CA ARG A 7 -7.36 -11.05 -6.95
C ARG A 7 -7.63 -9.67 -7.53
N ASP A 8 -8.89 -9.39 -7.86
CA ASP A 8 -9.32 -8.04 -8.25
C ASP A 8 -10.12 -7.45 -7.09
N ILE A 9 -9.69 -6.27 -6.61
CA ILE A 9 -10.32 -5.57 -5.48
C ILE A 9 -11.11 -4.39 -6.05
N THR A 10 -12.43 -4.35 -5.81
CA THR A 10 -13.28 -3.21 -6.18
C THR A 10 -12.93 -2.02 -5.30
N VAL A 11 -12.47 -0.94 -5.91
CA VAL A 11 -12.09 0.31 -5.23
C VAL A 11 -13.25 1.30 -5.23
N ARG A 12 -14.00 1.36 -6.34
CA ARG A 12 -15.17 2.24 -6.49
C ARG A 12 -16.15 1.61 -7.49
N THR A 13 -17.43 1.84 -7.25
CA THR A 13 -18.48 1.58 -8.23
C THR A 13 -19.02 2.92 -8.74
N ASN A 14 -19.06 3.10 -10.06
CA ASN A 14 -19.62 4.29 -10.70
C ASN A 14 -21.13 4.31 -10.64
N ALA A 15 -21.77 5.46 -10.89
CA ALA A 15 -23.21 5.62 -10.92
C ALA A 15 -23.91 4.71 -11.96
N THR A 16 -23.19 4.26 -12.97
CA THR A 16 -23.66 3.30 -13.99
C THR A 16 -23.55 1.83 -13.56
N GLY A 17 -23.10 1.56 -12.31
CA GLY A 17 -22.86 0.20 -11.81
C GLY A 17 -21.53 -0.42 -12.26
N HIS A 18 -20.70 0.31 -13.04
CA HIS A 18 -19.39 -0.21 -13.42
C HIS A 18 -18.40 -0.15 -12.25
N GLU A 19 -17.74 -1.28 -12.00
CA GLU A 19 -16.74 -1.40 -10.95
C GLU A 19 -15.33 -1.03 -11.45
N LEU A 20 -14.66 -0.16 -10.71
CA LEU A 20 -13.26 0.17 -10.90
C LEU A 20 -12.44 -0.72 -9.96
N THR A 21 -11.71 -1.66 -10.54
CA THR A 21 -10.96 -2.67 -9.78
C THR A 21 -9.45 -2.44 -9.84
N SER A 22 -8.78 -2.81 -8.77
CA SER A 22 -7.32 -2.87 -8.65
C SER A 22 -6.87 -4.33 -8.65
N PRO A 23 -6.03 -4.76 -9.61
CA PRO A 23 -5.50 -6.12 -9.63
C PRO A 23 -4.39 -6.27 -8.59
N VAL A 24 -4.49 -7.30 -7.77
CA VAL A 24 -3.51 -7.68 -6.75
C VAL A 24 -2.94 -9.05 -7.10
N PHE A 25 -1.63 -9.13 -7.20
CA PHE A 25 -0.92 -10.37 -7.48
C PHE A 25 -0.10 -10.79 -6.27
N VAL A 26 -0.25 -12.02 -5.83
CA VAL A 26 0.45 -12.57 -4.67
C VAL A 26 1.32 -13.72 -5.13
N ALA A 27 2.64 -13.59 -4.95
CA ALA A 27 3.58 -14.68 -5.11
C ALA A 27 4.00 -15.23 -3.76
N ARG A 28 3.79 -16.52 -3.53
CA ARG A 28 4.20 -17.20 -2.30
C ARG A 28 5.44 -18.05 -2.55
N GLY A 29 6.48 -17.80 -1.77
CA GLY A 29 7.68 -18.61 -1.75
C GLY A 29 7.60 -19.77 -0.75
N ARG A 30 8.79 -20.27 -0.36
CA ARG A 30 8.89 -21.42 0.55
C ARG A 30 8.46 -21.11 1.99
N LYS A 31 8.43 -19.84 2.38
CA LYS A 31 8.04 -19.34 3.71
C LYS A 31 7.11 -18.15 3.54
N ASP A 32 6.24 -17.93 4.51
CA ASP A 32 5.33 -16.78 4.46
C ASP A 32 6.04 -15.44 4.65
N ARG A 33 7.21 -15.45 5.28
CA ARG A 33 7.99 -14.23 5.55
C ARG A 33 9.43 -14.32 5.01
N PRO A 34 10.05 -13.17 4.68
CA PRO A 34 9.50 -11.80 4.76
C PRO A 34 8.34 -11.55 3.80
N LEU A 35 7.50 -10.54 4.11
CA LEU A 35 6.44 -10.04 3.24
C LEU A 35 6.89 -8.71 2.63
N ALA A 36 6.83 -8.60 1.30
CA ALA A 36 7.01 -7.34 0.58
C ALA A 36 5.72 -6.96 -0.13
N TYR A 37 5.31 -5.68 0.01
CA TYR A 37 4.21 -5.07 -0.73
C TYR A 37 4.76 -3.97 -1.63
N ILE A 38 4.45 -4.05 -2.92
CA ILE A 38 4.93 -3.11 -3.94
C ILE A 38 3.74 -2.65 -4.77
N GLN A 39 3.52 -1.35 -4.83
CA GLN A 39 2.44 -0.76 -5.60
C GLN A 39 2.96 0.27 -6.60
N ALA A 40 2.19 0.47 -7.66
CA ALA A 40 2.41 1.51 -8.66
C ALA A 40 1.10 2.19 -9.06
N ASN A 41 1.20 3.26 -9.83
CA ASN A 41 0.09 3.97 -10.45
C ASN A 41 -0.88 4.58 -9.43
N VAL A 42 -0.34 5.31 -8.44
CA VAL A 42 -1.11 6.15 -7.51
C VAL A 42 -1.70 7.34 -8.26
N HIS A 43 -0.88 8.00 -9.11
CA HIS A 43 -1.33 8.96 -10.11
C HIS A 43 -1.47 8.26 -11.47
N GLY A 44 -2.61 8.43 -12.12
CA GLY A 44 -2.99 7.63 -13.30
C GLY A 44 -2.06 7.77 -14.52
N GLY A 45 -1.41 8.92 -14.67
CA GLY A 45 -0.47 9.18 -15.77
C GLY A 45 0.97 8.70 -15.52
N GLU A 46 1.30 8.26 -14.28
CA GLU A 46 2.67 7.88 -13.91
C GLU A 46 2.86 6.37 -14.08
N LEU A 47 3.35 5.94 -15.24
CA LEU A 47 3.44 4.51 -15.61
C LEU A 47 4.82 3.89 -15.38
N GLN A 48 5.81 4.64 -14.92
CA GLN A 48 7.18 4.14 -14.70
C GLN A 48 7.23 2.99 -13.69
N GLY A 49 6.44 3.09 -12.60
CA GLY A 49 6.31 2.04 -11.61
C GLY A 49 5.70 0.75 -12.17
N ASN A 50 4.80 0.86 -13.15
CA ASN A 50 4.21 -0.30 -13.82
C ASN A 50 5.26 -1.08 -14.60
N ALA A 51 6.16 -0.39 -15.32
CA ALA A 51 7.27 -1.03 -16.03
C ALA A 51 8.20 -1.77 -15.06
N ALA A 52 8.51 -1.17 -13.90
CA ALA A 52 9.30 -1.82 -12.86
C ALA A 52 8.61 -3.07 -12.29
N ILE A 53 7.30 -3.02 -12.04
CA ILE A 53 6.53 -4.17 -11.58
C ILE A 53 6.52 -5.28 -12.64
N LEU A 54 6.37 -4.96 -13.94
CA LEU A 54 6.43 -5.97 -15.01
C LEU A 54 7.79 -6.68 -15.05
N ALA A 55 8.89 -5.94 -14.96
CA ALA A 55 10.24 -6.53 -14.88
C ALA A 55 10.42 -7.41 -13.63
N LEU A 56 9.76 -7.03 -12.52
CA LEU A 56 9.78 -7.81 -11.29
C LEU A 56 8.99 -9.13 -11.42
N PHE A 57 7.86 -9.15 -12.15
CA PHE A 57 7.16 -10.39 -12.47
C PHE A 57 8.07 -11.39 -13.17
N GLU A 58 8.76 -10.94 -14.23
CA GLU A 58 9.69 -11.79 -14.99
C GLU A 58 10.83 -12.33 -14.12
N THR A 59 11.36 -11.51 -13.24
CA THR A 59 12.43 -11.90 -12.31
C THR A 59 11.95 -12.96 -11.32
N LEU A 60 10.79 -12.75 -10.70
CA LEU A 60 10.23 -13.65 -9.69
C LEU A 60 9.73 -14.98 -10.28
N GLU A 61 9.44 -15.03 -11.58
CA GLU A 61 9.13 -16.30 -12.27
C GLU A 61 10.37 -17.17 -12.45
N ARG A 62 11.56 -16.56 -12.58
CA ARG A 62 12.82 -17.27 -12.84
C ARG A 62 13.56 -17.62 -11.55
N GLU A 63 13.44 -16.76 -10.54
CA GLU A 63 14.20 -16.88 -9.31
C GLU A 63 13.41 -17.56 -8.17
N PRO A 64 14.07 -18.32 -7.30
CA PRO A 64 13.41 -18.93 -6.15
C PRO A 64 13.03 -17.89 -5.13
N LEU A 65 11.72 -17.73 -4.87
CA LEU A 65 11.20 -16.84 -3.84
C LEU A 65 11.23 -17.50 -2.46
N ARG A 66 11.76 -16.79 -1.46
CA ARG A 66 11.78 -17.27 -0.07
C ARG A 66 10.54 -16.85 0.72
N GLY A 67 10.13 -15.59 0.61
CA GLY A 67 9.02 -14.99 1.34
C GLY A 67 7.75 -14.86 0.49
N THR A 68 6.93 -13.88 0.81
CA THR A 68 5.73 -13.52 0.04
C THR A 68 5.91 -12.15 -0.58
N VAL A 69 5.55 -11.99 -1.85
CA VAL A 69 5.54 -10.70 -2.55
C VAL A 69 4.12 -10.41 -3.01
N VAL A 70 3.64 -9.20 -2.71
CA VAL A 70 2.35 -8.68 -3.18
C VAL A 70 2.64 -7.53 -4.14
N LEU A 71 2.18 -7.66 -5.38
CA LEU A 71 2.34 -6.66 -6.43
C LEU A 71 0.99 -6.08 -6.80
N VAL A 72 0.89 -4.74 -6.79
CA VAL A 72 -0.32 -3.99 -7.15
C VAL A 72 0.03 -2.98 -8.24
N PRO A 73 0.04 -3.38 -9.53
CA PRO A 73 0.49 -2.52 -10.63
C PRO A 73 -0.42 -1.32 -10.88
N ARG A 74 -1.67 -1.37 -10.47
CA ARG A 74 -2.63 -0.27 -10.58
C ARG A 74 -3.39 -0.12 -9.28
N VAL A 75 -2.75 0.54 -8.29
CA VAL A 75 -3.35 0.71 -6.96
C VAL A 75 -4.55 1.66 -6.98
N ASN A 76 -4.57 2.63 -7.91
CA ASN A 76 -5.63 3.63 -8.02
C ASN A 76 -6.32 3.61 -9.40
N PRO A 77 -7.32 2.72 -9.61
CA PRO A 77 -8.06 2.66 -10.85
C PRO A 77 -8.93 3.90 -11.09
N VAL A 78 -9.32 4.64 -10.04
CA VAL A 78 -10.05 5.91 -10.18
C VAL A 78 -9.17 6.93 -10.89
N SER A 79 -7.95 7.13 -10.41
CA SER A 79 -6.98 8.02 -10.99
C SER A 79 -6.66 7.67 -12.45
N ALA A 80 -6.45 6.39 -12.73
CA ALA A 80 -6.10 5.91 -14.07
C ALA A 80 -7.22 6.08 -15.11
N ASN A 81 -8.48 6.23 -14.67
CA ASN A 81 -9.64 6.43 -15.53
C ASN A 81 -10.10 7.89 -15.64
N GLN A 82 -9.38 8.84 -15.03
CA GLN A 82 -9.67 10.26 -15.16
C GLN A 82 -9.00 10.86 -16.40
N GLN A 83 -9.77 10.98 -17.48
CA GLN A 83 -9.30 11.52 -18.74
C GLN A 83 -9.94 12.89 -19.03
N VAL A 84 -9.14 13.82 -19.54
CA VAL A 84 -9.57 15.12 -20.06
C VAL A 84 -8.97 15.29 -21.47
N GLY A 85 -9.80 15.11 -22.50
CA GLY A 85 -9.30 15.01 -23.86
C GLY A 85 -8.30 13.84 -23.99
N ASP A 86 -7.10 14.13 -24.48
CA ASP A 86 -6.05 13.14 -24.68
C ASP A 86 -5.16 12.93 -23.43
N TYR A 87 -5.46 13.60 -22.31
CA TYR A 87 -4.65 13.57 -21.12
C TYR A 87 -5.28 12.73 -20.00
N VAL A 88 -4.46 11.94 -19.32
CA VAL A 88 -4.83 11.35 -18.02
C VAL A 88 -4.60 12.38 -16.93
N ALA A 89 -5.69 12.95 -16.39
CA ALA A 89 -5.64 13.99 -15.35
C ALA A 89 -5.61 13.40 -13.93
N GLY A 90 -4.99 12.27 -13.76
CA GLY A 90 -5.07 11.44 -12.57
C GLY A 90 -4.18 11.87 -11.39
N VAL A 91 -3.89 13.14 -11.19
CA VAL A 91 -3.19 13.66 -9.99
C VAL A 91 -4.19 13.97 -8.88
N TYR A 92 -5.33 14.53 -9.23
CA TYR A 92 -6.39 14.94 -8.29
C TYR A 92 -7.68 14.19 -8.57
N ASP A 93 -8.44 13.90 -7.51
CA ASP A 93 -9.81 13.39 -7.66
C ASP A 93 -10.72 14.52 -8.15
N PHE A 94 -11.38 14.35 -9.29
CA PHE A 94 -12.27 15.36 -9.88
C PHE A 94 -13.48 15.69 -9.01
N LEU A 95 -13.90 14.77 -8.13
CA LEU A 95 -15.06 14.99 -7.26
C LEU A 95 -14.72 15.77 -6.00
N THR A 96 -13.53 15.53 -5.44
CA THR A 96 -13.14 16.09 -4.14
C THR A 96 -12.03 17.13 -4.23
N GLY A 97 -11.31 17.19 -5.35
CA GLY A 97 -10.11 18.03 -5.53
C GLY A 97 -8.89 17.56 -4.75
N ASN A 98 -8.97 16.43 -4.05
CA ASN A 98 -7.87 15.90 -3.26
C ASN A 98 -6.79 15.27 -4.16
N ASN A 99 -5.52 15.55 -3.85
CA ASN A 99 -4.41 14.86 -4.49
C ASN A 99 -4.33 13.41 -3.98
N PHE A 100 -4.34 12.44 -4.90
CA PHE A 100 -4.32 11.02 -4.57
C PHE A 100 -3.07 10.56 -3.82
N ASN A 101 -1.97 11.30 -3.94
CA ASN A 101 -0.71 11.01 -3.23
C ASN A 101 -0.54 11.92 -2.00
N ARG A 102 -1.64 12.22 -1.32
CA ARG A 102 -1.66 12.95 -0.04
C ARG A 102 -2.65 12.30 0.91
N GLY A 103 -2.55 12.66 2.19
CA GLY A 103 -3.50 12.19 3.21
C GLY A 103 -3.38 10.71 3.55
N TYR A 104 -2.23 10.09 3.28
CA TYR A 104 -1.97 8.72 3.75
C TYR A 104 -2.06 8.66 5.27
N LEU A 105 -2.60 7.54 5.77
CA LEU A 105 -2.51 7.20 7.18
C LEU A 105 -1.06 6.82 7.48
N TYR A 106 -0.35 7.73 8.12
CA TYR A 106 1.03 7.49 8.53
C TYR A 106 1.02 6.70 9.85
N LEU A 107 1.35 5.43 9.79
CA LEU A 107 1.50 4.58 10.98
C LEU A 107 2.79 4.89 11.76
N THR A 108 3.72 5.64 11.15
CA THR A 108 5.06 5.94 11.67
C THR A 108 5.34 7.43 11.77
N GLY A 109 4.31 8.25 11.93
CA GLY A 109 4.46 9.71 12.09
C GLY A 109 3.11 10.41 12.15
N PRO A 110 3.06 11.67 12.64
CA PRO A 110 1.82 12.39 12.82
C PRO A 110 1.11 12.62 11.49
N SER A 111 -0.12 12.14 11.38
CA SER A 111 -1.05 12.52 10.32
C SER A 111 -1.79 13.78 10.75
N ARG A 112 -2.04 14.71 9.81
CA ARG A 112 -2.80 15.94 10.09
C ARG A 112 -4.24 15.68 10.56
N SER A 113 -4.77 14.47 10.35
CA SER A 113 -6.15 14.08 10.63
C SER A 113 -6.31 12.97 11.66
N ALA A 114 -5.22 12.38 12.14
CA ALA A 114 -5.27 11.30 13.11
C ALA A 114 -4.80 11.76 14.49
N SER A 115 -5.39 11.21 15.56
CA SER A 115 -4.91 11.42 16.93
C SER A 115 -3.53 10.81 17.12
N ALA A 116 -2.81 11.23 18.18
CA ALA A 116 -1.49 10.69 18.52
C ALA A 116 -1.49 9.16 18.73
N ALA A 117 -2.65 8.57 19.03
CA ALA A 117 -2.80 7.12 19.20
C ALA A 117 -2.77 6.33 17.87
N CYS A 118 -2.97 7.02 16.74
CA CYS A 118 -3.08 6.39 15.41
C CYS A 118 -1.74 6.26 14.68
N TYR A 119 -0.61 6.49 15.32
CA TYR A 119 0.71 6.33 14.71
C TYR A 119 1.76 5.88 15.73
N VAL A 120 2.87 5.37 15.23
CA VAL A 120 4.07 5.06 16.02
C VAL A 120 5.09 6.16 15.79
N ASP A 121 5.49 6.85 16.85
CA ASP A 121 6.62 7.80 16.80
C ASP A 121 7.94 7.02 16.69
N VAL A 122 8.48 6.98 15.49
CA VAL A 122 9.69 6.20 15.18
C VAL A 122 10.92 6.72 15.91
N ASP A 123 11.05 8.02 16.09
CA ASP A 123 12.22 8.61 16.75
C ASP A 123 12.22 8.29 18.25
N SER A 124 11.07 8.43 18.92
CA SER A 124 10.89 8.03 20.31
C SER A 124 11.06 6.53 20.48
N PHE A 125 10.49 5.72 19.57
CA PHE A 125 10.63 4.25 19.59
C PHE A 125 12.11 3.84 19.41
N ALA A 126 12.80 4.39 18.43
CA ALA A 126 14.22 4.10 18.18
C ALA A 126 15.10 4.48 19.38
N THR A 127 14.81 5.64 20.01
CA THR A 127 15.53 6.10 21.20
C THR A 127 15.34 5.14 22.38
N ALA A 128 14.12 4.66 22.60
CA ALA A 128 13.81 3.71 23.67
C ALA A 128 14.48 2.35 23.48
N HIS A 129 14.78 1.95 22.24
CA HIS A 129 15.28 0.61 21.89
C HIS A 129 16.74 0.60 21.41
N GLN A 130 17.52 1.68 21.63
CA GLN A 130 18.90 1.79 21.15
C GLN A 130 19.83 0.62 21.55
N SER A 131 19.57 -0.02 22.66
CA SER A 131 20.37 -1.12 23.19
C SER A 131 19.62 -2.47 23.22
N SER A 132 18.41 -2.52 22.68
CA SER A 132 17.60 -3.74 22.70
C SER A 132 18.03 -4.74 21.62
N PRO A 133 17.90 -6.05 21.86
CA PRO A 133 18.11 -7.08 20.83
C PRO A 133 17.15 -6.91 19.66
N VAL A 134 17.60 -7.19 18.44
CA VAL A 134 16.81 -7.02 17.20
C VAL A 134 15.45 -7.75 17.24
N GLY A 135 15.40 -8.90 17.93
CA GLY A 135 14.16 -9.66 18.09
C GLY A 135 13.12 -8.91 18.90
N GLU A 136 13.54 -8.32 20.01
CA GLU A 136 12.70 -7.50 20.90
C GLU A 136 12.22 -6.24 20.18
N ILE A 137 13.13 -5.49 19.54
CA ILE A 137 12.77 -4.31 18.72
C ILE A 137 11.67 -4.65 17.71
N ARG A 138 11.82 -5.76 17.01
CA ARG A 138 10.85 -6.22 16.00
C ARG A 138 9.48 -6.51 16.61
N ASP A 139 9.44 -7.19 17.73
CA ASP A 139 8.20 -7.62 18.34
C ASP A 139 7.46 -6.45 18.99
N ASP A 140 8.17 -5.56 19.67
CA ASP A 140 7.63 -4.33 20.26
C ASP A 140 7.14 -3.33 19.20
N PHE A 141 7.87 -3.21 18.07
CA PHE A 141 7.43 -2.37 16.96
C PHE A 141 6.15 -2.91 16.31
N ARG A 142 6.02 -4.24 16.22
CA ARG A 142 4.80 -4.89 15.72
C ARG A 142 3.60 -4.66 16.63
N GLU A 143 3.79 -4.71 17.94
CA GLU A 143 2.73 -4.41 18.91
C GLU A 143 2.31 -2.94 18.84
N SER A 144 3.29 -2.03 18.73
CA SER A 144 3.02 -0.60 18.56
C SER A 144 2.24 -0.29 17.29
N LEU A 145 2.58 -0.93 16.15
CA LEU A 145 1.83 -0.81 14.91
C LEU A 145 0.41 -1.36 15.02
N LYS A 146 0.23 -2.48 15.73
CA LYS A 146 -1.10 -3.06 15.96
C LYS A 146 -1.96 -2.10 16.79
N ALA A 147 -1.43 -1.54 17.86
CA ALA A 147 -2.14 -0.57 18.68
C ALA A 147 -2.57 0.67 17.87
N ALA A 148 -1.70 1.17 16.97
CA ALA A 148 -2.03 2.28 16.08
C ALA A 148 -3.14 1.92 15.08
N LEU A 149 -3.13 0.72 14.50
CA LEU A 149 -4.19 0.24 13.62
C LEU A 149 -5.53 0.11 14.34
N ASP A 150 -5.54 -0.49 15.54
CA ASP A 150 -6.75 -0.61 16.36
C ASP A 150 -7.32 0.77 16.75
N ALA A 151 -6.46 1.79 16.92
CA ALA A 151 -6.90 3.15 17.18
C ALA A 151 -7.53 3.81 15.95
N ILE A 152 -6.97 3.59 14.74
CA ILE A 152 -7.53 4.06 13.47
C ILE A 152 -8.93 3.45 13.25
N GLU A 153 -9.10 2.16 13.47
CA GLU A 153 -10.40 1.49 13.32
C GLU A 153 -11.45 2.10 14.26
N ARG A 154 -11.09 2.39 15.50
CA ARG A 154 -12.01 3.04 16.46
C ARG A 154 -12.41 4.45 16.04
N GLU A 155 -11.48 5.25 15.49
CA GLU A 155 -11.78 6.62 15.04
C GLU A 155 -12.58 6.67 13.74
N THR A 156 -12.50 5.64 12.90
CA THR A 156 -13.27 5.57 11.64
C THR A 156 -14.72 5.10 11.83
N LEU A 157 -15.04 4.50 12.98
CA LEU A 157 -16.39 4.00 13.31
C LEU A 157 -17.21 4.98 14.13
N THR A 158 -16.67 6.14 14.50
CA THR A 158 -17.35 7.23 15.22
C THR A 158 -17.66 8.40 14.30
#